data_36462da1a9c0f0eca541961277b32db1
#
_entry.id   36462da1a9c0f0eca541961277b32db1
#
_cell.length_a   1.000
_cell.length_b   1.000
_cell.length_c   1.000
_cell.angle_alpha   90.00
_cell.angle_beta   90.00
_cell.angle_gamma   90.00
#
_symmetry.space_group_name_H-M   'P 1'
#
loop_
_entity.id
_entity.type
_entity.pdbx_description
1 polymer ?
#
loop_
_entity_poly.entity_id
_entity_poly.type
_entity_poly.pdbx_seq_one_letter_code
_entity_poly.pdbx_strand_id
1 'polypeptide(L)'
;MDNKKEQIEVWKDIRSYEGLYQISNYGRVKSLINGIILKNHNGKNSEYYKVSLSKCGKGKKYNIHRLVAETFVCNPEHKPQVNHINGNKHDNRAENLEWVTASENELHAYATGLKKPVKHPFNGAKSIPVVQIDKNMNVVKVYPSLNE
;
A
#
# COMPACT_ATOMS: atom_id res chain seq x y z
N MET A 1 -0.68 18.94 26.54
CA MET A 1 -1.45 19.62 25.48
C MET A 1 -1.06 18.96 24.17
N ASP A 2 -1.90 18.04 23.72
CA ASP A 2 -1.64 17.29 22.48
C ASP A 2 -1.82 18.23 21.30
N ASN A 3 -0.72 18.66 20.70
CA ASN A 3 -0.70 19.31 19.40
C ASN A 3 -1.10 18.27 18.32
N LYS A 4 -2.39 17.96 18.27
CA LYS A 4 -2.97 17.30 17.11
C LYS A 4 -2.81 18.30 15.96
N LYS A 5 -1.74 18.14 15.15
CA LYS A 5 -1.64 18.84 13.87
C LYS A 5 -2.91 18.48 13.09
N GLU A 6 -3.83 19.42 12.95
CA GLU A 6 -4.93 19.29 12.01
C GLU A 6 -4.30 19.08 10.64
N GLN A 7 -4.28 17.83 10.20
CA GLN A 7 -3.77 17.53 8.87
C GLN A 7 -4.81 18.02 7.86
N ILE A 8 -4.43 19.04 7.12
CA ILE A 8 -5.27 19.62 6.07
C ILE A 8 -5.45 18.59 4.96
N GLU A 9 -6.69 18.37 4.54
CA GLU A 9 -6.98 17.54 3.39
C GLU A 9 -6.59 18.25 2.10
N VAL A 10 -5.70 17.63 1.34
CA VAL A 10 -5.18 18.13 0.07
C VAL A 10 -5.71 17.28 -1.07
N TRP A 11 -6.23 17.92 -2.12
CA TRP A 11 -6.76 17.28 -3.32
C TRP A 11 -5.84 17.51 -4.51
N LYS A 12 -5.56 16.46 -5.28
CA LYS A 12 -4.79 16.51 -6.52
C LYS A 12 -5.48 15.72 -7.62
N ASP A 13 -5.27 16.13 -8.85
CA ASP A 13 -5.80 15.42 -10.02
C ASP A 13 -5.20 14.00 -10.10
N ILE A 14 -6.04 13.04 -10.47
CA ILE A 14 -5.60 11.67 -10.74
C ILE A 14 -4.93 11.64 -12.11
N ARG A 15 -3.72 11.11 -12.17
CA ARG A 15 -2.96 10.95 -13.41
C ARG A 15 -3.80 10.25 -14.49
N SER A 16 -3.77 10.76 -15.71
CA SER A 16 -4.58 10.35 -16.86
C SER A 16 -6.09 10.65 -16.76
N TYR A 17 -6.54 11.27 -15.66
CA TYR A 17 -7.91 11.70 -15.40
C TYR A 17 -7.98 13.15 -14.95
N GLU A 18 -7.01 13.97 -15.35
CA GLU A 18 -6.91 15.39 -15.03
C GLU A 18 -8.20 16.13 -15.48
N GLY A 19 -8.71 16.98 -14.60
CA GLY A 19 -9.97 17.69 -14.84
C GLY A 19 -11.25 16.86 -14.72
N LEU A 20 -11.14 15.53 -14.50
CA LEU A 20 -12.29 14.63 -14.31
C LEU A 20 -12.42 14.13 -12.88
N TYR A 21 -11.31 13.74 -12.26
CA TYR A 21 -11.28 13.20 -10.91
C TYR A 21 -10.07 13.68 -10.11
N GLN A 22 -10.32 13.93 -8.83
CA GLN A 22 -9.27 14.22 -7.84
C GLN A 22 -9.25 13.17 -6.75
N ILE A 23 -8.06 12.95 -6.20
CA ILE A 23 -7.86 12.13 -5.01
C ILE A 23 -7.30 12.99 -3.87
N SER A 24 -7.72 12.72 -2.64
CA SER A 24 -7.18 13.36 -1.47
C SER A 24 -6.08 12.54 -0.81
N ASN A 25 -5.24 13.20 -0.01
CA ASN A 25 -4.27 12.53 0.86
C ASN A 25 -4.89 11.63 1.94
N TYR A 26 -6.22 11.66 2.11
CA TYR A 26 -7.00 10.74 2.95
C TYR A 26 -7.60 9.55 2.19
N GLY A 27 -7.37 9.43 0.87
CA GLY A 27 -7.91 8.35 0.04
C GLY A 27 -9.37 8.52 -0.36
N ARG A 28 -9.90 9.75 -0.33
CA ARG A 28 -11.21 10.08 -0.89
C ARG A 28 -11.06 10.48 -2.36
N VAL A 29 -11.96 10.02 -3.21
CA VAL A 29 -11.98 10.37 -4.64
C VAL A 29 -13.19 11.23 -4.93
N LYS A 30 -12.97 12.36 -5.60
CA LYS A 30 -14.02 13.31 -6.00
C LYS A 30 -14.12 13.39 -7.53
N SER A 31 -15.34 13.32 -8.05
CA SER A 31 -15.63 13.64 -9.44
C SER A 31 -15.76 15.15 -9.60
N LEU A 32 -15.02 15.74 -10.53
CA LEU A 32 -15.11 17.16 -10.86
C LEU A 32 -16.30 17.51 -11.76
N ILE A 33 -16.88 16.50 -12.41
CA ILE A 33 -18.04 16.70 -13.31
C ILE A 33 -19.29 17.09 -12.52
N ASN A 34 -19.49 16.47 -11.36
CA ASN A 34 -20.69 16.65 -10.53
C ASN A 34 -20.38 16.98 -9.07
N GLY A 35 -19.11 17.15 -8.69
CA GLY A 35 -18.68 17.50 -7.34
C GLY A 35 -18.85 16.40 -6.28
N ILE A 36 -19.24 15.19 -6.66
CA ILE A 36 -19.59 14.10 -5.74
C ILE A 36 -18.34 13.34 -5.30
N ILE A 37 -18.28 13.02 -4.01
CA ILE A 37 -17.31 12.04 -3.46
C ILE A 37 -17.78 10.63 -3.84
N LEU A 38 -16.93 9.91 -4.56
CA LEU A 38 -17.23 8.56 -5.02
C LEU A 38 -17.18 7.56 -3.85
N LYS A 39 -18.12 6.62 -3.87
CA LYS A 39 -18.11 5.53 -2.87
C LYS A 39 -16.98 4.55 -3.15
N ASN A 40 -16.29 4.18 -2.09
CA ASN A 40 -15.31 3.12 -2.13
C ASN A 40 -16.03 1.76 -2.21
N HIS A 41 -15.55 0.90 -3.08
CA HIS A 41 -16.10 -0.45 -3.23
C HIS A 41 -15.14 -1.47 -2.64
N ASN A 42 -15.66 -2.32 -1.76
CA ASN A 42 -14.97 -3.54 -1.36
C ASN A 42 -15.52 -4.68 -2.22
N GLY A 43 -14.71 -5.23 -3.12
CA GLY A 43 -15.10 -6.41 -3.89
C GLY A 43 -15.27 -7.62 -2.96
N LYS A 44 -16.21 -8.54 -3.25
CA LYS A 44 -16.48 -9.74 -2.42
C LYS A 44 -15.23 -10.53 -1.99
N ASN A 45 -14.14 -10.44 -2.76
CA ASN A 45 -12.88 -11.14 -2.51
C ASN A 45 -11.66 -10.19 -2.46
N SER A 46 -11.87 -8.89 -2.22
CA SER A 46 -10.79 -7.91 -2.20
C SER A 46 -10.66 -7.28 -0.82
N GLU A 47 -9.48 -7.41 -0.24
CA GLU A 47 -9.13 -6.78 1.04
C GLU A 47 -8.86 -5.27 0.90
N TYR A 48 -8.78 -4.76 -0.33
CA TYR A 48 -8.47 -3.37 -0.63
C TYR A 48 -9.67 -2.61 -1.16
N TYR A 49 -9.82 -1.38 -0.73
CA TYR A 49 -10.81 -0.47 -1.31
C TYR A 49 -10.45 -0.09 -2.75
N LYS A 50 -11.48 -0.11 -3.60
CA LYS A 50 -11.40 0.25 -5.03
C LYS A 50 -12.38 1.36 -5.36
N VAL A 51 -12.05 2.11 -6.40
CA VAL A 51 -12.93 3.10 -7.02
C VAL A 51 -13.03 2.84 -8.51
N SER A 52 -14.20 3.09 -9.09
CA SER A 52 -14.42 3.00 -10.54
C SER A 52 -14.33 4.41 -11.14
N LEU A 53 -13.39 4.60 -12.06
CA LEU A 53 -13.24 5.85 -12.82
C LEU A 53 -13.62 5.59 -14.27
N SER A 54 -14.30 6.56 -14.89
CA SER A 54 -14.72 6.47 -16.29
C SER A 54 -14.17 7.64 -17.11
N LYS A 55 -13.67 7.32 -18.30
CA LYS A 55 -13.22 8.32 -19.28
C LYS A 55 -13.58 7.83 -20.68
N CYS A 56 -14.18 8.71 -21.51
CA CYS A 56 -14.62 8.38 -22.88
C CYS A 56 -15.47 7.09 -22.95
N GLY A 57 -16.44 6.94 -22.03
CA GLY A 57 -17.34 5.79 -21.99
C GLY A 57 -16.72 4.47 -21.47
N LYS A 58 -15.41 4.46 -21.14
CA LYS A 58 -14.71 3.27 -20.61
C LYS A 58 -14.49 3.41 -19.12
N GLY A 59 -15.04 2.48 -18.34
CA GLY A 59 -14.84 2.41 -16.89
C GLY A 59 -13.69 1.49 -16.51
N LYS A 60 -12.87 1.88 -15.54
CA LYS A 60 -11.78 1.07 -14.98
C LYS A 60 -11.76 1.17 -13.46
N LYS A 61 -11.47 0.05 -12.79
CA LYS A 61 -11.36 -0.03 -11.33
C LYS A 61 -9.91 0.16 -10.91
N TYR A 62 -9.70 0.99 -9.90
CA TYR A 62 -8.39 1.27 -9.31
C TYR A 62 -8.39 1.00 -7.82
N ASN A 63 -7.29 0.50 -7.29
CA ASN A 63 -7.07 0.43 -5.86
C ASN A 63 -6.77 1.82 -5.31
N ILE A 64 -7.47 2.23 -4.26
CA ILE A 64 -7.35 3.59 -3.70
C ILE A 64 -5.96 3.84 -3.15
N HIS A 65 -5.38 2.91 -2.38
CA HIS A 65 -4.01 3.04 -1.85
C HIS A 65 -2.98 3.31 -2.95
N ARG A 66 -3.12 2.69 -4.14
CA ARG A 66 -2.21 2.95 -5.25
C ARG A 66 -2.37 4.36 -5.81
N LEU A 67 -3.60 4.82 -6.00
CA LEU A 67 -3.85 6.19 -6.46
C LEU A 67 -3.29 7.23 -5.49
N VAL A 68 -3.45 7.01 -4.18
CA VAL A 68 -2.87 7.89 -3.15
C VAL A 68 -1.34 7.85 -3.19
N ALA A 69 -0.76 6.66 -3.22
CA ALA A 69 0.70 6.52 -3.24
C ALA A 69 1.31 7.14 -4.50
N GLU A 70 0.73 6.92 -5.67
CA GLU A 70 1.18 7.51 -6.95
C GLU A 70 1.09 9.04 -6.97
N THR A 71 0.17 9.62 -6.17
CA THR A 71 -0.08 11.05 -6.15
C THR A 71 0.67 11.79 -5.05
N PHE A 72 0.88 11.17 -3.88
CA PHE A 72 1.35 11.85 -2.68
C PHE A 72 2.63 11.27 -2.08
N VAL A 73 2.99 10.02 -2.38
CA VAL A 73 4.16 9.36 -1.80
C VAL A 73 5.29 9.29 -2.81
N CYS A 74 6.43 9.88 -2.47
CA CYS A 74 7.61 9.88 -3.33
C CYS A 74 8.15 8.46 -3.53
N ASN A 75 8.54 8.10 -4.76
CA ASN A 75 9.09 6.78 -5.11
C ASN A 75 10.35 6.92 -5.98
N PRO A 76 11.46 7.44 -5.44
CA PRO A 76 12.68 7.68 -6.21
C PRO A 76 13.36 6.38 -6.69
N GLU A 77 13.14 5.29 -5.96
CA GLU A 77 13.70 3.96 -6.26
C GLU A 77 12.79 3.11 -7.17
N HIS A 78 11.66 3.67 -7.63
CA HIS A 78 10.68 2.96 -8.48
C HIS A 78 10.23 1.61 -7.91
N LYS A 79 10.06 1.51 -6.60
CA LYS A 79 9.57 0.29 -5.93
C LYS A 79 8.18 -0.08 -6.41
N PRO A 80 7.89 -1.37 -6.66
CA PRO A 80 6.68 -1.78 -7.38
C PRO A 80 5.43 -1.93 -6.50
N GLN A 81 5.59 -2.05 -5.19
CA GLN A 81 4.47 -2.34 -4.27
C GLN A 81 4.20 -1.18 -3.34
N VAL A 82 2.95 -1.07 -2.89
CA VAL A 82 2.53 -0.14 -1.85
C VAL A 82 2.14 -0.96 -0.62
N ASN A 83 2.75 -0.64 0.51
CA ASN A 83 2.47 -1.23 1.82
C ASN A 83 1.67 -0.25 2.68
N HIS A 84 0.83 -0.79 3.59
CA HIS A 84 0.18 -0.05 4.67
C HIS A 84 1.03 -0.20 5.93
N ILE A 85 1.65 0.88 6.39
CA ILE A 85 2.61 0.88 7.51
C ILE A 85 2.01 0.27 8.78
N ASN A 86 0.74 0.60 9.08
CA ASN A 86 0.02 0.05 10.24
C ASN A 86 -0.64 -1.33 9.98
N GLY A 87 -0.45 -1.94 8.80
CA GLY A 87 -1.07 -3.20 8.41
C GLY A 87 -2.58 -3.14 8.11
N ASN A 88 -3.24 -1.99 8.30
CA ASN A 88 -4.65 -1.83 8.04
C ASN A 88 -4.90 -1.45 6.57
N LYS A 89 -5.34 -2.40 5.76
CA LYS A 89 -5.61 -2.23 4.31
C LYS A 89 -6.74 -1.26 3.96
N HIS A 90 -7.47 -0.79 4.95
CA HIS A 90 -8.54 0.19 4.81
C HIS A 90 -8.10 1.62 5.14
N ASP A 91 -6.95 1.80 5.77
CA ASP A 91 -6.38 3.12 6.08
C ASP A 91 -5.48 3.60 4.93
N ASN A 92 -6.10 4.26 3.95
CA ASN A 92 -5.46 4.72 2.72
C ASN A 92 -4.91 6.15 2.82
N ARG A 93 -4.67 6.67 4.03
CA ARG A 93 -4.02 7.98 4.20
C ARG A 93 -2.59 7.93 3.68
N ALA A 94 -2.15 8.99 3.01
CA ALA A 94 -0.81 9.07 2.42
C ALA A 94 0.31 8.81 3.44
N GLU A 95 0.15 9.30 4.68
CA GLU A 95 1.10 9.09 5.78
C GLU A 95 1.24 7.64 6.23
N ASN A 96 0.24 6.80 5.92
CA ASN A 96 0.22 5.36 6.24
C ASN A 96 0.66 4.48 5.07
N LEU A 97 1.08 5.07 3.96
CA LEU A 97 1.47 4.35 2.75
C LEU A 97 2.94 4.56 2.44
N GLU A 98 3.60 3.49 2.03
CA GLU A 98 4.99 3.51 1.60
C GLU A 98 5.19 2.63 0.37
N TRP A 99 6.19 3.01 -0.45
CA TRP A 99 6.62 2.18 -1.57
C TRP A 99 7.65 1.16 -1.10
N VAL A 100 7.45 -0.10 -1.45
CA VAL A 100 8.28 -1.21 -1.02
C VAL A 100 8.58 -2.17 -2.16
N THR A 101 9.68 -2.92 -2.02
CA THR A 101 9.93 -4.13 -2.80
C THR A 101 9.08 -5.29 -2.28
N ALA A 102 8.99 -6.38 -3.05
CA ALA A 102 8.29 -7.59 -2.60
C ALA A 102 8.92 -8.19 -1.33
N SER A 103 10.24 -8.17 -1.23
CA SER A 103 10.97 -8.67 -0.05
C SER A 103 10.71 -7.83 1.20
N GLU A 104 10.75 -6.50 1.09
CA GLU A 104 10.44 -5.58 2.20
C GLU A 104 9.00 -5.76 2.68
N ASN A 105 8.05 -5.89 1.75
CA ASN A 105 6.64 -6.10 2.08
C ASN A 105 6.41 -7.44 2.79
N GLU A 106 7.11 -8.47 2.37
CA GLU A 106 7.04 -9.78 3.02
C GLU A 106 7.63 -9.76 4.42
N LEU A 107 8.80 -9.13 4.61
CA LEU A 107 9.41 -8.93 5.92
C LEU A 107 8.49 -8.16 6.87
N HIS A 108 7.88 -7.08 6.40
CA HIS A 108 6.90 -6.31 7.17
C HIS A 108 5.71 -7.18 7.60
N ALA A 109 5.18 -8.02 6.70
CA ALA A 109 4.05 -8.89 7.00
C ALA A 109 4.38 -9.94 8.09
N TYR A 110 5.60 -10.45 8.14
CA TYR A 110 6.07 -11.33 9.24
C TYR A 110 6.29 -10.56 10.52
N ALA A 111 6.93 -9.40 10.47
CA ALA A 111 7.24 -8.59 11.64
C ALA A 111 5.97 -8.08 12.35
N THR A 112 4.92 -7.74 11.59
CA THR A 112 3.63 -7.27 12.12
C THR A 112 2.67 -8.41 12.46
N GLY A 113 3.06 -9.68 12.24
CA GLY A 113 2.21 -10.85 12.50
C GLY A 113 1.06 -11.04 11.50
N LEU A 114 1.01 -10.28 10.42
CA LEU A 114 0.03 -10.45 9.34
C LEU A 114 0.26 -11.76 8.57
N LYS A 115 1.49 -12.26 8.53
CA LYS A 115 1.86 -13.59 8.06
C LYS A 115 2.45 -14.41 9.19
N LYS A 116 1.99 -15.65 9.33
CA LYS A 116 2.63 -16.63 10.22
C LYS A 116 3.74 -17.36 9.45
N PRO A 117 4.90 -17.64 10.07
CA PRO A 117 5.92 -18.49 9.47
C PRO A 117 5.30 -19.84 9.10
N VAL A 118 5.39 -20.23 7.84
CA VAL A 118 4.95 -21.56 7.42
C VAL A 118 6.02 -22.54 7.94
N LYS A 119 5.65 -23.41 8.86
CA LYS A 119 6.47 -24.57 9.19
C LYS A 119 6.40 -25.51 8.00
N HIS A 120 7.37 -25.42 7.10
CA HIS A 120 7.54 -26.46 6.08
C HIS A 120 8.01 -27.74 6.77
N PRO A 121 7.29 -28.85 6.65
CA PRO A 121 7.90 -30.13 6.94
C PRO A 121 9.07 -30.30 5.96
N PHE A 122 10.21 -30.73 6.51
CA PHE A 122 11.47 -30.94 5.79
C PHE A 122 11.27 -31.94 4.65
N ASN A 123 10.89 -31.50 3.47
CA ASN A 123 10.87 -32.30 2.26
C ASN A 123 11.47 -31.44 1.13
N GLY A 124 12.81 -31.44 1.05
CA GLY A 124 13.56 -31.11 -0.17
C GLY A 124 13.33 -29.73 -0.82
N ALA A 125 12.69 -28.81 -0.16
CA ALA A 125 12.39 -27.48 -0.72
C ALA A 125 13.50 -26.48 -0.42
N LYS A 126 13.79 -25.63 -1.40
CA LYS A 126 14.78 -24.56 -1.39
C LYS A 126 14.80 -23.82 -0.07
N SER A 127 15.95 -23.80 0.57
CA SER A 127 16.18 -23.11 1.84
C SER A 127 15.92 -21.60 1.68
N ILE A 128 15.13 -21.03 2.58
CA ILE A 128 14.83 -19.60 2.63
C ILE A 128 15.92 -18.93 3.47
N PRO A 129 16.55 -17.84 3.01
CA PRO A 129 17.50 -17.11 3.81
C PRO A 129 16.83 -16.56 5.07
N VAL A 130 17.46 -16.76 6.21
CA VAL A 130 17.00 -16.22 7.49
C VAL A 130 17.62 -14.85 7.71
N VAL A 131 16.79 -13.86 7.99
CA VAL A 131 17.22 -12.50 8.28
C VAL A 131 17.08 -12.25 9.77
N GLN A 132 18.20 -11.91 10.43
CA GLN A 132 18.19 -11.46 11.81
C GLN A 132 17.96 -9.94 11.82
N ILE A 133 16.93 -9.51 12.53
CA ILE A 133 16.60 -8.09 12.73
C ILE A 133 16.79 -7.69 14.20
N ASP A 134 17.15 -6.44 14.43
CA ASP A 134 17.25 -5.87 15.80
C ASP A 134 15.86 -5.40 16.30
N LYS A 135 15.86 -4.86 17.53
CA LYS A 135 14.65 -4.32 18.18
C LYS A 135 14.03 -3.13 17.41
N ASN A 136 14.80 -2.50 16.52
CA ASN A 136 14.40 -1.35 15.73
C ASN A 136 14.09 -1.75 14.28
N MET A 137 13.95 -3.06 13.98
CA MET A 137 13.66 -3.62 12.66
C MET A 137 14.79 -3.45 11.62
N ASN A 138 16.02 -3.11 12.04
CA ASN A 138 17.15 -3.07 11.12
C ASN A 138 17.69 -4.47 10.88
N VAL A 139 18.06 -4.77 9.64
CA VAL A 139 18.70 -6.04 9.26
C VAL A 139 20.09 -6.10 9.86
N VAL A 140 20.29 -6.99 10.84
CA VAL A 140 21.59 -7.20 11.50
C VAL A 140 22.42 -8.21 10.73
N LYS A 141 21.83 -9.29 10.24
CA LYS A 141 22.53 -10.35 9.52
C LYS A 141 21.60 -11.15 8.63
N VAL A 142 22.08 -11.46 7.43
CA VAL A 142 21.41 -12.38 6.50
C VAL A 142 22.21 -13.68 6.53
N TYR A 143 21.56 -14.78 6.88
CA TYR A 143 22.13 -16.12 6.80
C TYR A 143 21.73 -16.71 5.44
N PRO A 144 22.70 -16.95 4.53
CA PRO A 144 22.40 -17.68 3.30
C PRO A 144 21.92 -19.08 3.66
N SER A 145 21.04 -19.62 2.85
CA SER A 145 20.57 -20.98 3.03
C SER A 145 21.74 -21.95 2.99
N LEU A 146 21.89 -22.75 4.05
CA LEU A 146 22.84 -23.88 4.06
C LEU A 146 22.33 -24.94 3.10
N ASN A 147 22.88 -24.94 1.89
CA ASN A 147 22.89 -26.06 0.96
C ASN A 147 24.35 -26.23 0.52
N GLU A 148 25.07 -27.01 1.24
CA GLU A 148 26.15 -27.87 0.73
C GLU A 148 25.79 -29.30 1.04
#